data_ad87b32cdfbb613ca02300d0cd1f3d5f
#
_entry.id   ad87b32cdfbb613ca02300d0cd1f3d5f
#
_cell.length_a   1.000
_cell.length_b   1.000
_cell.length_c   1.000
_cell.angle_alpha   90.00
_cell.angle_beta   90.00
_cell.angle_gamma   90.00
#
_symmetry.space_group_name_H-M   'P 1'
#
loop_
_entity.id
_entity.type
_entity.pdbx_description
1 polymer ?
#
loop_
_entity_poly.entity_id
_entity_poly.type
_entity_poly.pdbx_seq_one_letter_code
_entity_poly.pdbx_strand_id
1 'polypeptide(L)'
;MEQRVIISTQLESELVSALSECEHDKLFVLTDTTTLELCMPVLQNFYCMKEAHIITIPATDSHKDIDSLMMVWKGLQEGGASRHSCMINLGGGMVTDLGGFAASTFKRGINFINIPTTLLAMVDASVGGKTGINFGGLKNEVGVFNDSKFVILDTEFLKTLDAENICSGYAEMLKHGLISTEAMWEELVSFDLDKPDLKQLQRMVGDSVKVKERIVEQDPHEQ
;
A
#
# COMPACT_ATOMS: atom_id res chain seq x y z
N MET A 1 9.83 -10.04 -10.35
CA MET A 1 8.75 -9.47 -9.51
C MET A 1 7.43 -9.68 -10.26
N GLU A 2 6.42 -10.28 -9.63
CA GLU A 2 5.08 -10.42 -10.26
C GLU A 2 4.19 -9.19 -10.00
N GLN A 3 4.62 -8.31 -9.12
CA GLN A 3 3.91 -7.09 -8.75
C GLN A 3 3.94 -6.06 -9.87
N ARG A 4 2.78 -5.48 -10.21
CA ARG A 4 2.68 -4.36 -11.17
C ARG A 4 2.32 -3.07 -10.45
N VAL A 5 3.13 -2.03 -10.66
CA VAL A 5 2.89 -0.69 -10.12
C VAL A 5 2.19 0.16 -11.17
N ILE A 6 1.07 0.76 -10.80
CA ILE A 6 0.27 1.66 -11.63
C ILE A 6 0.35 3.06 -11.02
N ILE A 7 0.87 4.02 -11.77
CA ILE A 7 0.80 5.43 -11.42
C ILE A 7 -0.54 5.95 -11.90
N SER A 8 -1.46 6.19 -10.97
CA SER A 8 -2.86 6.44 -11.28
C SER A 8 -3.06 7.78 -12.00
N THR A 9 -3.90 7.75 -13.00
CA THR A 9 -4.46 8.93 -13.67
C THR A 9 -5.99 8.92 -13.62
N GLN A 10 -6.58 7.74 -13.48
CA GLN A 10 -8.03 7.49 -13.36
C GLN A 10 -8.28 6.28 -12.46
N LEU A 11 -8.25 6.51 -11.14
CA LEU A 11 -8.25 5.48 -10.11
C LEU A 11 -9.35 4.41 -10.29
N GLU A 12 -10.60 4.83 -10.59
CA GLU A 12 -11.71 3.89 -10.75
C GLU A 12 -11.48 2.91 -11.90
N SER A 13 -11.11 3.41 -13.07
CA SER A 13 -10.91 2.56 -14.25
C SER A 13 -9.69 1.63 -14.10
N GLU A 14 -8.64 2.11 -13.46
CA GLU A 14 -7.43 1.34 -13.19
C GLU A 14 -7.70 0.25 -12.15
N LEU A 15 -8.48 0.55 -11.10
CA LEU A 15 -8.89 -0.42 -10.11
C LEU A 15 -9.81 -1.50 -10.71
N VAL A 16 -10.77 -1.12 -11.55
CA VAL A 16 -11.64 -2.07 -12.27
C VAL A 16 -10.78 -3.00 -13.15
N SER A 17 -9.81 -2.45 -13.88
CA SER A 17 -8.90 -3.24 -14.70
C SER A 17 -8.08 -4.24 -13.86
N ALA A 18 -7.48 -3.78 -12.76
CA ALA A 18 -6.71 -4.62 -11.84
C ALA A 18 -7.56 -5.73 -11.23
N LEU A 19 -8.78 -5.43 -10.81
CA LEU A 19 -9.71 -6.41 -10.25
C LEU A 19 -10.16 -7.43 -11.29
N SER A 20 -10.34 -7.04 -12.55
CA SER A 20 -10.70 -7.97 -13.63
C SER A 20 -9.60 -9.01 -13.90
N GLU A 21 -8.34 -8.63 -13.71
CA GLU A 21 -7.20 -9.55 -13.84
C GLU A 21 -7.02 -10.45 -12.59
N CYS A 22 -7.52 -10.03 -11.44
CA CYS A 22 -7.45 -10.81 -10.21
C CYS A 22 -8.54 -11.88 -10.08
N GLU A 23 -9.41 -12.07 -11.08
CA GLU A 23 -10.54 -13.03 -11.07
C GLU A 23 -10.96 -13.46 -9.66
N HIS A 24 -11.98 -12.81 -9.09
CA HIS A 24 -12.33 -13.05 -7.68
C HIS A 24 -13.83 -13.33 -7.51
N ASP A 25 -14.17 -14.16 -6.52
CA ASP A 25 -15.54 -14.48 -6.12
C ASP A 25 -16.09 -13.45 -5.12
N LYS A 26 -15.22 -12.87 -4.28
CA LYS A 26 -15.55 -11.85 -3.29
C LYS A 26 -14.43 -10.83 -3.16
N LEU A 27 -14.84 -9.60 -2.88
CA LEU A 27 -13.93 -8.49 -2.67
C LEU A 27 -13.97 -8.02 -1.22
N PHE A 28 -12.81 -7.84 -0.63
CA PHE A 28 -12.61 -7.28 0.70
C PHE A 28 -11.78 -6.01 0.62
N VAL A 29 -12.04 -5.05 1.48
CA VAL A 29 -11.22 -3.85 1.64
C VAL A 29 -10.77 -3.77 3.09
N LEU A 30 -9.47 -3.80 3.31
CA LEU A 30 -8.85 -3.56 4.60
C LEU A 30 -8.49 -2.09 4.74
N THR A 31 -8.95 -1.50 5.84
CA THR A 31 -8.60 -0.13 6.27
C THR A 31 -8.19 -0.16 7.74
N ASP A 32 -7.50 0.87 8.19
CA ASP A 32 -7.53 1.25 9.60
C ASP A 32 -8.64 2.26 9.88
N THR A 33 -8.85 2.62 11.16
CA THR A 33 -9.91 3.57 11.56
C THR A 33 -9.74 4.94 10.91
N THR A 34 -8.51 5.40 10.67
CA THR A 34 -8.22 6.70 10.04
C THR A 34 -8.49 6.63 8.53
N THR A 35 -8.03 5.59 7.87
CA THR A 35 -8.21 5.46 6.40
C THR A 35 -9.64 5.07 6.02
N LEU A 36 -10.38 4.43 6.92
CA LEU A 36 -11.82 4.25 6.75
C LEU A 36 -12.54 5.60 6.64
N GLU A 37 -12.19 6.54 7.49
CA GLU A 37 -12.83 7.87 7.53
C GLU A 37 -12.36 8.76 6.39
N LEU A 38 -11.05 8.82 6.13
CA LEU A 38 -10.43 9.82 5.25
C LEU A 38 -10.24 9.33 3.80
N CYS A 39 -10.01 8.03 3.58
CA CYS A 39 -9.66 7.48 2.28
C CYS A 39 -10.75 6.64 1.64
N MET A 40 -11.52 5.87 2.43
CA MET A 40 -12.59 5.02 1.91
C MET A 40 -13.67 5.82 1.14
N PRO A 41 -14.04 7.06 1.51
CA PRO A 41 -14.99 7.88 0.74
C PRO A 41 -14.63 8.06 -0.74
N VAL A 42 -13.34 7.99 -1.10
CA VAL A 42 -12.89 8.07 -2.50
C VAL A 42 -13.35 6.84 -3.31
N LEU A 43 -13.31 5.65 -2.69
CA LEU A 43 -13.62 4.38 -3.35
C LEU A 43 -15.07 3.95 -3.23
N GLN A 44 -15.77 4.37 -2.18
CA GLN A 44 -17.10 3.84 -1.82
C GLN A 44 -18.16 3.98 -2.90
N ASN A 45 -18.02 4.98 -3.79
CA ASN A 45 -18.96 5.23 -4.87
C ASN A 45 -18.58 4.51 -6.18
N PHE A 46 -17.44 3.85 -6.25
CA PHE A 46 -17.07 3.05 -7.41
C PHE A 46 -17.97 1.84 -7.56
N TYR A 47 -18.38 1.56 -8.77
CA TYR A 47 -19.28 0.44 -9.03
C TYR A 47 -18.71 -0.90 -8.53
N CYS A 48 -17.40 -1.11 -8.68
CA CYS A 48 -16.71 -2.33 -8.24
C CYS A 48 -16.67 -2.51 -6.71
N MET A 49 -16.95 -1.44 -5.93
CA MET A 49 -16.97 -1.49 -4.46
C MET A 49 -18.35 -1.85 -3.89
N LYS A 50 -19.39 -1.95 -4.72
CA LYS A 50 -20.79 -2.06 -4.27
C LYS A 50 -21.06 -3.26 -3.37
N GLU A 51 -20.37 -4.36 -3.59
CA GLU A 51 -20.50 -5.60 -2.81
C GLU A 51 -19.23 -5.93 -2.00
N ALA A 52 -18.32 -4.97 -1.85
CA ALA A 52 -17.09 -5.17 -1.11
C ALA A 52 -17.35 -5.24 0.40
N HIS A 53 -16.72 -6.21 1.07
CA HIS A 53 -16.72 -6.34 2.51
C HIS A 53 -15.60 -5.49 3.12
N ILE A 54 -15.94 -4.54 4.00
CA ILE A 54 -14.95 -3.68 4.65
C ILE A 54 -14.52 -4.32 5.97
N ILE A 55 -13.22 -4.47 6.17
CA ILE A 55 -12.59 -4.90 7.40
C ILE A 55 -11.77 -3.72 7.93
N THR A 56 -11.97 -3.35 9.20
CA THR A 56 -11.28 -2.21 9.80
C THR A 56 -10.53 -2.65 11.04
N ILE A 57 -9.27 -2.25 11.14
CA ILE A 57 -8.40 -2.48 12.30
C ILE A 57 -8.08 -1.15 12.98
N PRO A 58 -7.63 -1.15 14.25
CA PRO A 58 -7.17 0.07 14.91
C PRO A 58 -6.01 0.72 14.15
N ALA A 59 -6.00 2.04 14.09
CA ALA A 59 -4.91 2.81 13.48
C ALA A 59 -3.63 2.79 14.37
N THR A 60 -2.54 3.23 13.81
CA THR A 60 -1.19 3.38 14.37
C THR A 60 -0.33 2.10 14.35
N ASP A 61 0.98 2.30 14.21
CA ASP A 61 1.97 1.20 14.11
C ASP A 61 2.02 0.31 15.38
N SER A 62 1.54 0.80 16.52
CA SER A 62 1.40 0.01 17.75
C SER A 62 0.39 -1.14 17.60
N HIS A 63 -0.54 -1.03 16.66
CA HIS A 63 -1.54 -2.06 16.33
C HIS A 63 -1.15 -2.91 15.11
N LYS A 64 0.08 -2.78 14.61
CA LYS A 64 0.63 -3.69 13.61
C LYS A 64 1.07 -5.00 14.28
N ASP A 65 0.13 -5.73 14.84
CA ASP A 65 0.35 -6.85 15.73
C ASP A 65 -0.51 -8.07 15.39
N ILE A 66 -0.34 -9.14 16.20
CA ILE A 66 -1.09 -10.38 16.03
C ILE A 66 -2.60 -10.20 16.27
N ASP A 67 -3.00 -9.29 17.17
CA ASP A 67 -4.40 -9.08 17.49
C ASP A 67 -5.13 -8.44 16.30
N SER A 68 -4.55 -7.43 15.69
CA SER A 68 -5.06 -6.84 14.45
C SER A 68 -5.05 -7.84 13.28
N LEU A 69 -4.02 -8.68 13.18
CA LEU A 69 -3.96 -9.75 12.17
C LEU A 69 -5.11 -10.74 12.35
N MET A 70 -5.41 -11.16 13.58
CA MET A 70 -6.55 -12.03 13.88
C MET A 70 -7.89 -11.37 13.53
N MET A 71 -8.03 -10.05 13.73
CA MET A 71 -9.22 -9.32 13.30
C MET A 71 -9.43 -9.41 11.79
N VAL A 72 -8.36 -9.28 11.00
CA VAL A 72 -8.44 -9.42 9.53
C VAL A 72 -8.84 -10.83 9.13
N TRP A 73 -8.19 -11.87 9.67
CA TRP A 73 -8.55 -13.27 9.37
C TRP A 73 -10.00 -13.58 9.75
N LYS A 74 -10.47 -13.07 10.89
CA LYS A 74 -11.85 -13.23 11.33
C LYS A 74 -12.83 -12.52 10.38
N GLY A 75 -12.52 -11.28 9.98
CA GLY A 75 -13.33 -10.55 9.00
C GLY A 75 -13.44 -11.26 7.65
N LEU A 76 -12.31 -11.81 7.15
CA LEU A 76 -12.30 -12.63 5.94
C LEU A 76 -13.17 -13.89 6.10
N GLN A 77 -13.05 -14.58 7.25
CA GLN A 77 -13.83 -15.78 7.54
C GLN A 77 -15.33 -15.49 7.63
N GLU A 78 -15.72 -14.48 8.40
CA GLU A 78 -17.12 -14.08 8.59
C GLU A 78 -17.75 -13.57 7.29
N GLY A 79 -16.99 -12.85 6.45
CA GLY A 79 -17.40 -12.47 5.11
C GLY A 79 -17.46 -13.64 4.11
N GLY A 80 -17.09 -14.83 4.54
CA GLY A 80 -17.12 -16.05 3.71
C GLY A 80 -16.08 -16.03 2.58
N ALA A 81 -14.88 -15.46 2.83
CA ALA A 81 -13.80 -15.48 1.86
C ALA A 81 -13.39 -16.90 1.47
N SER A 82 -13.21 -17.11 0.18
CA SER A 82 -12.64 -18.33 -0.40
C SER A 82 -11.14 -18.13 -0.72
N ARG A 83 -10.49 -19.15 -1.28
CA ARG A 83 -9.13 -19.01 -1.82
C ARG A 83 -9.05 -18.16 -3.10
N HIS A 84 -10.20 -17.88 -3.70
CA HIS A 84 -10.34 -17.06 -4.91
C HIS A 84 -10.79 -15.64 -4.60
N SER A 85 -10.91 -15.26 -3.33
CA SER A 85 -11.24 -13.88 -2.95
C SER A 85 -10.05 -12.96 -3.16
N CYS A 86 -10.33 -11.67 -3.31
CA CYS A 86 -9.32 -10.62 -3.43
C CYS A 86 -9.47 -9.61 -2.28
N MET A 87 -8.35 -9.11 -1.77
CA MET A 87 -8.34 -8.07 -0.74
C MET A 87 -7.61 -6.82 -1.23
N ILE A 88 -8.24 -5.66 -1.09
CA ILE A 88 -7.60 -4.36 -1.28
C ILE A 88 -7.11 -3.86 0.09
N ASN A 89 -5.82 -3.54 0.20
CA ASN A 89 -5.26 -2.87 1.36
C ASN A 89 -5.24 -1.36 1.08
N LEU A 90 -6.16 -0.62 1.69
CA LEU A 90 -6.29 0.83 1.54
C LEU A 90 -5.74 1.52 2.80
N GLY A 91 -4.49 1.94 2.77
CA GLY A 91 -3.87 2.57 3.94
C GLY A 91 -2.38 2.83 3.80
N GLY A 92 -1.77 3.24 4.90
CA GLY A 92 -0.31 3.40 5.00
C GLY A 92 0.44 2.08 5.12
N GLY A 93 1.73 2.14 5.41
CA GLY A 93 2.61 0.97 5.52
C GLY A 93 2.11 -0.08 6.51
N MET A 94 1.50 0.34 7.62
CA MET A 94 0.92 -0.58 8.59
C MET A 94 -0.17 -1.45 7.95
N VAL A 95 -1.08 -0.85 7.19
CA VAL A 95 -2.19 -1.57 6.52
C VAL A 95 -1.68 -2.44 5.38
N THR A 96 -0.74 -1.95 4.57
CA THR A 96 -0.20 -2.73 3.45
C THR A 96 0.61 -3.94 3.92
N ASP A 97 1.44 -3.78 4.96
CA ASP A 97 2.27 -4.86 5.50
C ASP A 97 1.43 -5.93 6.20
N LEU A 98 0.56 -5.52 7.14
CA LEU A 98 -0.30 -6.44 7.89
C LEU A 98 -1.34 -7.09 6.96
N GLY A 99 -1.94 -6.30 6.07
CA GLY A 99 -2.91 -6.80 5.10
C GLY A 99 -2.30 -7.77 4.10
N GLY A 100 -1.09 -7.47 3.60
CA GLY A 100 -0.34 -8.37 2.75
C GLY A 100 -0.03 -9.70 3.45
N PHE A 101 0.37 -9.65 4.73
CA PHE A 101 0.61 -10.84 5.53
C PHE A 101 -0.68 -11.63 5.80
N ALA A 102 -1.78 -10.95 6.13
CA ALA A 102 -3.09 -11.57 6.30
C ALA A 102 -3.54 -12.31 5.03
N ALA A 103 -3.46 -11.64 3.87
CA ALA A 103 -3.80 -12.24 2.58
C ALA A 103 -2.91 -13.43 2.23
N SER A 104 -1.61 -13.33 2.50
CA SER A 104 -0.63 -14.38 2.20
C SER A 104 -0.81 -15.64 3.04
N THR A 105 -1.40 -15.52 4.23
CA THR A 105 -1.55 -16.61 5.19
C THR A 105 -2.97 -17.18 5.25
N PHE A 106 -3.99 -16.38 4.93
CA PHE A 106 -5.37 -16.83 4.91
C PHE A 106 -5.58 -17.86 3.78
N LYS A 107 -6.12 -19.05 4.13
CA LYS A 107 -6.31 -20.18 3.19
C LYS A 107 -5.07 -20.55 2.34
N ARG A 108 -3.87 -20.29 2.83
CA ARG A 108 -2.56 -20.44 2.16
C ARG A 108 -2.32 -19.45 1.03
N GLY A 109 -2.99 -18.32 1.07
CA GLY A 109 -2.83 -17.20 0.15
C GLY A 109 -4.10 -16.90 -0.65
N ILE A 110 -4.49 -15.63 -0.63
CA ILE A 110 -5.48 -15.01 -1.52
C ILE A 110 -4.82 -13.84 -2.24
N ASN A 111 -5.34 -13.45 -3.39
CA ASN A 111 -4.85 -12.29 -4.11
C ASN A 111 -5.08 -11.00 -3.30
N PHE A 112 -4.15 -10.05 -3.42
CA PHE A 112 -4.33 -8.72 -2.84
C PHE A 112 -3.75 -7.62 -3.71
N ILE A 113 -4.29 -6.41 -3.54
CA ILE A 113 -3.92 -5.18 -4.22
C ILE A 113 -3.62 -4.15 -3.14
N ASN A 114 -2.52 -3.41 -3.27
CA ASN A 114 -2.20 -2.30 -2.39
C ASN A 114 -2.62 -0.97 -3.02
N ILE A 115 -3.35 -0.16 -2.27
CA ILE A 115 -3.60 1.26 -2.56
C ILE A 115 -3.02 2.06 -1.39
N PRO A 116 -1.71 2.35 -1.43
CA PRO A 116 -1.06 3.07 -0.35
C PRO A 116 -1.54 4.51 -0.27
N THR A 117 -1.79 4.99 0.94
CA THR A 117 -2.35 6.33 1.19
C THR A 117 -1.36 7.28 1.86
N THR A 118 -0.19 6.80 2.27
CA THR A 118 0.90 7.62 2.78
C THR A 118 2.05 7.68 1.79
N LEU A 119 2.79 8.80 1.77
CA LEU A 119 3.90 8.95 0.84
C LEU A 119 4.98 7.88 1.07
N LEU A 120 5.30 7.56 2.33
CA LEU A 120 6.26 6.50 2.66
C LEU A 120 5.79 5.13 2.13
N ALA A 121 4.50 4.81 2.27
CA ALA A 121 3.98 3.55 1.73
C ALA A 121 4.00 3.52 0.19
N MET A 122 3.77 4.66 -0.47
CA MET A 122 3.83 4.76 -1.94
C MET A 122 5.22 4.45 -2.50
N VAL A 123 6.27 4.97 -1.85
CA VAL A 123 7.64 4.90 -2.39
C VAL A 123 8.49 3.76 -1.82
N ASP A 124 8.04 3.13 -0.72
CA ASP A 124 8.79 2.07 -0.05
C ASP A 124 7.92 0.89 0.39
N ALA A 125 7.06 1.03 1.39
CA ALA A 125 6.45 -0.09 2.09
C ALA A 125 5.55 -0.98 1.22
N SER A 126 4.83 -0.44 0.25
CA SER A 126 3.93 -1.23 -0.62
C SER A 126 4.63 -1.93 -1.78
N VAL A 127 5.91 -1.65 -2.01
CA VAL A 127 6.70 -2.16 -3.14
C VAL A 127 7.77 -3.12 -2.64
N GLY A 128 7.88 -4.30 -3.28
CA GLY A 128 8.91 -5.29 -2.99
C GLY A 128 8.48 -6.46 -2.11
N GLY A 129 7.17 -6.64 -1.91
CA GLY A 129 6.61 -7.88 -1.36
C GLY A 129 6.88 -8.16 0.11
N LYS A 130 7.49 -7.24 0.86
CA LYS A 130 7.65 -7.40 2.30
C LYS A 130 6.30 -7.23 2.98
N THR A 131 5.88 -8.25 3.73
CA THR A 131 4.66 -8.22 4.51
C THR A 131 4.95 -8.72 5.92
N GLY A 132 4.23 -8.22 6.91
CA GLY A 132 4.50 -8.68 8.28
C GLY A 132 3.89 -7.82 9.36
N ILE A 133 4.18 -8.24 10.58
CA ILE A 133 3.72 -7.63 11.83
C ILE A 133 4.85 -7.47 12.84
N ASN A 134 4.61 -6.59 13.80
CA ASN A 134 5.46 -6.47 14.99
C ASN A 134 5.16 -7.63 15.94
N PHE A 135 6.17 -8.12 16.65
CA PHE A 135 6.01 -9.20 17.61
C PHE A 135 7.05 -9.11 18.72
N GLY A 136 6.65 -9.39 19.95
CA GLY A 136 7.56 -9.42 21.11
C GLY A 136 8.27 -8.09 21.39
N GLY A 137 7.68 -6.95 21.02
CA GLY A 137 8.27 -5.63 21.17
C GLY A 137 9.24 -5.22 20.04
N LEU A 138 9.45 -6.08 19.04
CA LEU A 138 10.29 -5.81 17.88
C LEU A 138 9.42 -5.50 16.66
N LYS A 139 9.92 -4.59 15.79
CA LYS A 139 9.25 -4.22 14.55
C LYS A 139 9.52 -5.25 13.45
N ASN A 140 8.47 -5.55 12.65
CA ASN A 140 8.55 -6.38 11.44
C ASN A 140 9.18 -7.77 11.69
N GLU A 141 8.93 -8.36 12.86
CA GLU A 141 9.60 -9.60 13.28
C GLU A 141 9.01 -10.85 12.63
N VAL A 142 7.73 -10.84 12.30
CA VAL A 142 7.05 -11.98 11.70
C VAL A 142 6.37 -11.56 10.40
N GLY A 143 6.69 -12.25 9.31
CA GLY A 143 6.12 -11.94 8.02
C GLY A 143 6.54 -12.91 6.93
N VAL A 144 6.17 -12.59 5.70
CA VAL A 144 6.53 -13.34 4.50
C VAL A 144 6.85 -12.39 3.36
N PHE A 145 7.70 -12.82 2.45
CA PHE A 145 7.87 -12.17 1.16
C PHE A 145 6.79 -12.67 0.21
N ASN A 146 5.84 -11.81 -0.14
CA ASN A 146 4.79 -12.12 -1.11
C ASN A 146 4.31 -10.83 -1.80
N ASP A 147 4.43 -10.78 -3.12
CA ASP A 147 4.05 -9.62 -3.92
C ASP A 147 2.52 -9.44 -3.96
N SER A 148 2.03 -8.21 -3.79
CA SER A 148 0.68 -7.86 -4.22
C SER A 148 0.59 -7.99 -5.75
N LYS A 149 -0.60 -8.28 -6.27
CA LYS A 149 -0.78 -8.33 -7.75
C LYS A 149 -0.60 -6.94 -8.37
N PHE A 150 -1.09 -5.93 -7.69
CA PHE A 150 -1.00 -4.53 -8.11
C PHE A 150 -0.68 -3.62 -6.92
N VAL A 151 0.04 -2.55 -7.20
CA VAL A 151 0.13 -1.36 -6.36
C VAL A 151 -0.41 -0.20 -7.18
N ILE A 152 -1.46 0.46 -6.72
CA ILE A 152 -2.05 1.61 -7.41
C ILE A 152 -1.71 2.87 -6.60
N LEU A 153 -0.92 3.75 -7.19
CA LEU A 153 -0.39 4.96 -6.57
C LEU A 153 -1.17 6.18 -7.04
N ASP A 154 -1.88 6.82 -6.12
CA ASP A 154 -2.61 8.07 -6.37
C ASP A 154 -2.26 9.11 -5.30
N THR A 155 -1.55 10.16 -5.71
CA THR A 155 -1.11 11.22 -4.79
C THR A 155 -2.26 12.08 -4.26
N GLU A 156 -3.46 11.95 -4.78
CA GLU A 156 -4.65 12.61 -4.21
C GLU A 156 -4.90 12.18 -2.75
N PHE A 157 -4.55 10.95 -2.37
CA PHE A 157 -4.63 10.50 -0.98
C PHE A 157 -3.71 11.28 -0.04
N LEU A 158 -2.64 11.90 -0.54
CA LEU A 158 -1.73 12.69 0.28
C LEU A 158 -2.39 13.95 0.86
N LYS A 159 -3.52 14.39 0.31
CA LYS A 159 -4.34 15.47 0.88
C LYS A 159 -4.89 15.13 2.27
N THR A 160 -4.92 13.87 2.64
CA THR A 160 -5.38 13.39 3.95
C THR A 160 -4.28 13.38 5.01
N LEU A 161 -3.02 13.63 4.63
CA LEU A 161 -1.86 13.56 5.50
C LEU A 161 -1.52 14.93 6.11
N ASP A 162 -0.98 14.90 7.31
CA ASP A 162 -0.29 16.03 7.91
C ASP A 162 1.13 16.23 7.34
N ALA A 163 1.74 17.37 7.64
CA ALA A 163 3.06 17.72 7.13
C ALA A 163 4.16 16.76 7.61
N GLU A 164 4.05 16.22 8.83
CA GLU A 164 5.03 15.29 9.40
C GLU A 164 5.09 14.00 8.59
N ASN A 165 3.93 13.42 8.25
CA ASN A 165 3.84 12.22 7.43
C ASN A 165 4.28 12.45 5.98
N ILE A 166 4.03 13.63 5.41
CA ILE A 166 4.57 14.01 4.10
C ILE A 166 6.10 14.06 4.17
N CYS A 167 6.68 14.77 5.16
CA CYS A 167 8.13 14.87 5.32
C CYS A 167 8.79 13.49 5.54
N SER A 168 8.14 12.60 6.31
CA SER A 168 8.63 11.25 6.55
C SER A 168 8.78 10.47 5.24
N GLY A 169 7.75 10.46 4.39
CA GLY A 169 7.84 9.80 3.09
C GLY A 169 8.79 10.50 2.12
N TYR A 170 8.86 11.83 2.20
CA TYR A 170 9.77 12.61 1.35
C TYR A 170 11.24 12.35 1.67
N ALA A 171 11.57 12.09 2.93
CA ALA A 171 12.92 11.69 3.33
C ALA A 171 13.38 10.41 2.62
N GLU A 172 12.48 9.45 2.40
CA GLU A 172 12.77 8.24 1.61
C GLU A 172 13.00 8.57 0.12
N MET A 173 12.20 9.49 -0.44
CA MET A 173 12.44 9.97 -1.81
C MET A 173 13.81 10.66 -1.95
N LEU A 174 14.22 11.46 -0.98
CA LEU A 174 15.56 12.06 -0.93
C LEU A 174 16.65 11.00 -0.89
N LYS A 175 16.48 9.93 -0.11
CA LYS A 175 17.40 8.77 -0.11
C LYS A 175 17.48 8.16 -1.51
N HIS A 176 16.34 7.96 -2.19
CA HIS A 176 16.33 7.44 -3.56
C HIS A 176 17.06 8.37 -4.54
N GLY A 177 16.93 9.69 -4.38
CA GLY A 177 17.69 10.67 -5.16
C GLY A 177 19.19 10.53 -4.97
N LEU A 178 19.65 10.40 -3.71
CA LEU A 178 21.07 10.25 -3.37
C LEU A 178 21.72 9.01 -3.98
N ILE A 179 20.98 7.91 -4.10
CA ILE A 179 21.49 6.64 -4.65
C ILE A 179 21.21 6.46 -6.13
N SER A 180 20.62 7.46 -6.80
CA SER A 180 20.22 7.39 -8.21
C SER A 180 21.04 8.37 -9.07
N THR A 181 20.50 9.54 -9.36
CA THR A 181 21.12 10.52 -10.26
C THR A 181 21.12 11.93 -9.65
N GLU A 182 22.13 12.74 -10.02
CA GLU A 182 22.21 14.14 -9.61
C GLU A 182 20.95 14.92 -10.00
N ALA A 183 20.45 14.70 -11.23
CA ALA A 183 19.22 15.37 -11.70
C ALA A 183 18.00 15.07 -10.82
N MET A 184 17.83 13.81 -10.39
CA MET A 184 16.76 13.43 -9.47
C MET A 184 16.93 14.09 -8.10
N TRP A 185 18.17 14.14 -7.60
CA TRP A 185 18.48 14.81 -6.34
C TRP A 185 18.17 16.31 -6.40
N GLU A 186 18.64 17.01 -7.45
CA GLU A 186 18.38 18.44 -7.65
C GLU A 186 16.88 18.75 -7.73
N GLU A 187 16.11 17.92 -8.42
CA GLU A 187 14.65 18.08 -8.47
C GLU A 187 14.02 17.92 -7.09
N LEU A 188 14.40 16.89 -6.35
CA LEU A 188 13.85 16.62 -5.01
C LEU A 188 14.18 17.74 -4.02
N VAL A 189 15.41 18.27 -4.01
CA VAL A 189 15.78 19.37 -3.07
C VAL A 189 15.18 20.70 -3.44
N SER A 190 14.75 20.90 -4.69
CA SER A 190 14.13 22.13 -5.17
C SER A 190 12.59 22.13 -5.07
N PHE A 191 11.98 20.96 -4.76
CA PHE A 191 10.53 20.83 -4.70
C PHE A 191 9.95 21.52 -3.46
N ASP A 192 8.86 22.28 -3.64
CA ASP A 192 8.17 22.99 -2.56
C ASP A 192 7.19 22.07 -1.83
N LEU A 193 7.55 21.62 -0.62
CA LEU A 193 6.70 20.81 0.23
C LEU A 193 5.59 21.58 0.94
N ASP A 194 5.72 22.89 1.07
CA ASP A 194 4.69 23.71 1.73
C ASP A 194 3.48 23.92 0.81
N LYS A 195 3.70 23.89 -0.49
CA LYS A 195 2.66 24.00 -1.53
C LYS A 195 2.90 23.00 -2.64
N PRO A 196 2.74 21.70 -2.37
CA PRO A 196 3.11 20.67 -3.31
C PRO A 196 2.20 20.69 -4.55
N ASP A 197 2.81 20.72 -5.74
CA ASP A 197 2.12 20.36 -6.98
C ASP A 197 1.96 18.84 -7.02
N LEU A 198 0.73 18.36 -6.79
CA LEU A 198 0.45 16.92 -6.73
C LEU A 198 0.70 16.20 -8.06
N LYS A 199 0.58 16.86 -9.21
CA LYS A 199 0.91 16.25 -10.50
C LYS A 199 2.41 16.05 -10.67
N GLN A 200 3.20 17.06 -10.27
CA GLN A 200 4.66 16.92 -10.23
C GLN A 200 5.06 15.84 -9.22
N LEU A 201 4.49 15.87 -8.02
CA LEU A 201 4.77 14.86 -6.98
C LEU A 201 4.41 13.44 -7.44
N GLN A 202 3.29 13.26 -8.14
CA GLN A 202 2.90 11.97 -8.74
C GLN A 202 3.99 11.41 -9.66
N ARG A 203 4.54 12.24 -10.54
CA ARG A 203 5.64 11.84 -11.42
C ARG A 203 6.90 11.49 -10.61
N MET A 204 7.27 12.33 -9.65
CA MET A 204 8.42 12.11 -8.78
C MET A 204 8.29 10.83 -7.94
N VAL A 205 7.08 10.52 -7.45
CA VAL A 205 6.76 9.25 -6.79
C VAL A 205 7.02 8.09 -7.73
N GLY A 206 6.54 8.17 -8.98
CA GLY A 206 6.80 7.14 -10.00
C GLY A 206 8.29 6.91 -10.27
N ASP A 207 9.08 7.98 -10.33
CA ASP A 207 10.54 7.87 -10.52
C ASP A 207 11.23 7.29 -9.27
N SER A 208 10.77 7.66 -8.08
CA SER A 208 11.25 7.09 -6.82
C SER A 208 10.97 5.58 -6.72
N VAL A 209 9.78 5.15 -7.11
CA VAL A 209 9.39 3.73 -7.13
C VAL A 209 10.28 2.92 -8.08
N LYS A 210 10.62 3.44 -9.25
CA LYS A 210 11.54 2.76 -10.18
C LYS A 210 12.92 2.51 -9.58
N VAL A 211 13.41 3.41 -8.71
CA VAL A 211 14.66 3.19 -7.96
C VAL A 211 14.50 2.00 -7.03
N LYS A 212 13.40 1.94 -6.26
CA LYS A 212 13.10 0.83 -5.36
C LYS A 212 12.95 -0.49 -6.11
N GLU A 213 12.15 -0.53 -7.19
CA GLU A 213 11.95 -1.72 -8.02
C GLU A 213 13.27 -2.29 -8.52
N ARG A 214 14.15 -1.44 -9.06
CA ARG A 214 15.47 -1.86 -9.54
C ARG A 214 16.34 -2.50 -8.44
N ILE A 215 16.28 -1.97 -7.21
CA ILE A 215 17.03 -2.52 -6.08
C ILE A 215 16.47 -3.88 -5.68
N VAL A 216 15.15 -3.98 -5.54
CA VAL A 216 14.45 -5.23 -5.18
C VAL A 216 14.66 -6.32 -6.24
N GLU A 217 14.72 -5.96 -7.53
CA GLU A 217 15.03 -6.93 -8.60
C GLU A 217 16.44 -7.51 -8.47
N GLN A 218 17.40 -6.73 -7.98
CA GLN A 218 18.78 -7.16 -7.78
C GLN A 218 18.98 -7.95 -6.47
N ASP A 219 18.22 -7.59 -5.43
CA ASP A 219 18.30 -8.21 -4.11
C ASP A 219 16.89 -8.36 -3.48
N PRO A 220 16.10 -9.38 -3.92
CA PRO A 220 14.70 -9.55 -3.49
C PRO A 220 14.53 -9.86 -2.00
N HIS A 221 15.58 -10.30 -1.34
CA HIS A 221 15.56 -10.72 0.06
C HIS A 221 16.42 -9.85 0.99
N GLU A 222 17.01 -8.78 0.45
CA GLU A 222 17.88 -7.84 1.19
C GLU A 222 19.01 -8.56 1.97
N GLN A 223 19.84 -9.34 1.27
CA GLN A 223 20.95 -10.11 1.81
C GLN A 223 22.30 -9.38 1.70
#